data_9acc74faee19ee91a64abebcc181df79
#
_entry.id   9acc74faee19ee91a64abebcc181df79
#
_cell.length_a   1.000
_cell.length_b   1.000
_cell.length_c   1.000
_cell.angle_alpha   90.00
_cell.angle_beta   90.00
_cell.angle_gamma   90.00
#
_symmetry.space_group_name_H-M   'P 1'
#
loop_
_entity.id
_entity.type
_entity.pdbx_description
1 polymer ?
#
loop_
_entity_poly.entity_id
_entity_poly.type
_entity_poly.pdbx_seq_one_letter_code
_entity_poly.pdbx_strand_id
1 'polypeptide(L)'
;MDYLSEINAEAPIIVDASDIVKDPKNMLKKLCFNLGIDFSKKMLDWPKGGRSSDGVWAPYWYKQVEETTTFIPFKKKDVQLNDNLLSIYNNCLDVYLEMYDKRLGP
;
A
#
# COMPACT_ATOMS: atom_id res chain seq x y z
N MET A 1 -11.58 0.90 10.05
CA MET A 1 -10.80 0.34 11.19
C MET A 1 -11.71 -0.24 12.25
N ASP A 2 -12.73 0.50 12.70
CA ASP A 2 -13.63 0.02 13.76
C ASP A 2 -14.35 -1.27 13.41
N TYR A 3 -14.77 -1.42 12.15
CA TYR A 3 -15.42 -2.64 11.68
C TYR A 3 -14.51 -3.87 11.80
N LEU A 4 -13.23 -3.74 11.42
CA LEU A 4 -12.27 -4.84 11.54
C LEU A 4 -11.97 -5.18 13.01
N SER A 5 -11.94 -4.17 13.87
CA SER A 5 -11.76 -4.37 15.31
C SER A 5 -12.98 -5.05 15.95
N GLU A 6 -14.19 -4.80 15.43
CA GLU A 6 -15.43 -5.42 15.92
C GLU A 6 -15.52 -6.90 15.56
N ILE A 7 -15.03 -7.31 14.37
CA ILE A 7 -15.12 -8.70 13.92
C ILE A 7 -13.90 -9.54 14.28
N ASN A 8 -12.75 -8.91 14.53
CA ASN A 8 -11.53 -9.57 14.96
C ASN A 8 -11.08 -9.03 16.31
N ALA A 9 -10.73 -9.93 17.24
CA ALA A 9 -10.21 -9.55 18.54
C ALA A 9 -8.85 -8.84 18.46
N GLU A 10 -8.10 -9.04 17.35
CA GLU A 10 -6.79 -8.46 17.13
C GLU A 10 -6.86 -7.25 16.19
N ALA A 11 -6.06 -6.23 16.49
CA ALA A 11 -5.94 -5.08 15.61
C ALA A 11 -5.28 -5.48 14.28
N PRO A 12 -5.77 -4.99 13.14
CA PRO A 12 -5.16 -5.29 11.85
C PRO A 12 -3.77 -4.66 11.73
N ILE A 13 -2.91 -5.30 10.94
CA ILE A 13 -1.59 -4.74 10.61
C ILE A 13 -1.81 -3.63 9.58
N ILE A 14 -1.25 -2.46 9.87
CA ILE A 14 -1.36 -1.27 9.01
C ILE A 14 0.01 -1.00 8.40
N VAL A 15 0.06 -0.79 7.09
CA VAL A 15 1.28 -0.37 6.38
C VAL A 15 0.97 0.85 5.53
N ASP A 16 1.93 1.75 5.44
CA ASP A 16 1.85 2.90 4.54
C ASP A 16 2.54 2.56 3.23
N ALA A 17 1.89 2.82 2.11
CA ALA A 17 2.44 2.49 0.80
C ALA A 17 3.77 3.22 0.53
N SER A 18 3.93 4.44 1.04
CA SER A 18 5.19 5.18 0.87
C SER A 18 6.36 4.50 1.58
N ASP A 19 6.12 3.91 2.76
CA ASP A 19 7.15 3.16 3.48
C ASP A 19 7.59 1.92 2.69
N ILE A 20 6.65 1.25 2.04
CA ILE A 20 6.95 0.07 1.21
C ILE A 20 7.84 0.45 0.03
N VAL A 21 7.51 1.51 -0.70
CA VAL A 21 8.29 1.89 -1.90
C VAL A 21 9.63 2.52 -1.55
N LYS A 22 9.79 3.08 -0.34
CA LYS A 22 11.09 3.59 0.13
C LYS A 22 12.07 2.47 0.45
N ASP A 23 11.61 1.38 1.02
CA ASP A 23 12.44 0.23 1.37
C ASP A 23 11.64 -1.07 1.27
N PRO A 24 11.36 -1.54 0.04
CA PRO A 24 10.49 -2.69 -0.17
C PRO A 24 10.96 -3.95 0.55
N LYS A 25 12.25 -4.24 0.50
CA LYS A 25 12.80 -5.47 1.06
C LYS A 25 12.56 -5.56 2.56
N ASN A 26 12.94 -4.53 3.31
CA ASN A 26 12.81 -4.54 4.77
C ASN A 26 11.35 -4.47 5.20
N MET A 27 10.54 -3.66 4.52
CA MET A 27 9.12 -3.55 4.86
C MET A 27 8.37 -4.85 4.61
N LEU A 28 8.63 -5.53 3.49
CA LEU A 28 8.00 -6.81 3.20
C LEU A 28 8.47 -7.91 4.15
N LYS A 29 9.74 -7.89 4.56
CA LYS A 29 10.24 -8.83 5.58
C LYS A 29 9.52 -8.64 6.91
N LYS A 30 9.37 -7.40 7.36
CA LYS A 30 8.64 -7.09 8.59
C LYS A 30 7.18 -7.50 8.51
N LEU A 31 6.54 -7.21 7.39
CA LEU A 31 5.14 -7.57 7.17
C LEU A 31 4.95 -9.08 7.21
N CYS A 32 5.79 -9.83 6.50
CA CYS A 32 5.74 -11.29 6.50
C CYS A 32 5.96 -11.87 7.89
N PHE A 33 6.91 -11.32 8.64
CA PHE A 33 7.15 -11.74 10.02
C PHE A 33 5.91 -11.55 10.90
N ASN A 34 5.26 -10.38 10.79
CA ASN A 34 4.07 -10.08 11.57
C ASN A 34 2.85 -10.92 11.16
N LEU A 35 2.79 -11.35 9.89
CA LEU A 35 1.72 -12.20 9.38
C LEU A 35 1.98 -13.69 9.62
N GLY A 36 3.18 -14.06 10.05
CA GLY A 36 3.55 -15.46 10.24
C GLY A 36 3.78 -16.24 8.95
N ILE A 37 4.17 -15.54 7.86
CA ILE A 37 4.48 -16.15 6.57
C ILE A 37 5.95 -15.91 6.20
N ASP A 38 6.50 -16.77 5.35
CA ASP A 38 7.87 -16.65 4.90
C ASP A 38 8.04 -15.55 3.86
N PHE A 39 9.13 -14.77 3.98
CA PHE A 39 9.50 -13.81 2.96
C PHE A 39 10.11 -14.51 1.74
N SER A 40 9.77 -14.05 0.54
CA SER A 40 10.36 -14.53 -0.70
C SER A 40 10.91 -13.36 -1.52
N LYS A 41 12.09 -13.51 -2.11
CA LYS A 41 12.66 -12.51 -3.01
C LYS A 41 11.79 -12.26 -4.24
N LYS A 42 10.94 -13.21 -4.61
CA LYS A 42 9.98 -13.06 -5.71
C LYS A 42 8.94 -11.97 -5.44
N MET A 43 8.79 -11.51 -4.20
CA MET A 43 7.92 -10.40 -3.85
C MET A 43 8.50 -9.04 -4.26
N LEU A 44 9.78 -8.97 -4.58
CA LEU A 44 10.48 -7.72 -4.89
C LEU A 44 10.55 -7.41 -6.38
N ASP A 45 10.45 -8.42 -7.22
CA ASP A 45 10.48 -8.25 -8.67
C ASP A 45 9.52 -9.21 -9.35
N TRP A 46 9.17 -8.89 -10.58
CA TRP A 46 8.21 -9.65 -11.37
C TRP A 46 8.49 -9.50 -12.86
N PRO A 47 8.06 -10.47 -13.69
CA PRO A 47 8.18 -10.35 -15.14
C PRO A 47 7.36 -9.17 -15.67
N LYS A 48 7.90 -8.49 -16.68
CA LYS A 48 7.20 -7.41 -17.37
C LYS A 48 5.95 -7.95 -18.08
N GLY A 49 4.89 -7.17 -18.11
CA GLY A 49 3.66 -7.48 -18.82
C GLY A 49 2.53 -7.97 -17.93
N GLY A 50 1.37 -8.13 -18.53
CA GLY A 50 0.18 -8.63 -17.85
C GLY A 50 0.18 -10.14 -17.67
N ARG A 51 -0.71 -10.62 -16.82
CA ARG A 51 -0.92 -12.04 -16.56
C ARG A 51 -2.34 -12.45 -16.87
N SER A 52 -2.53 -13.71 -17.25
CA SER A 52 -3.87 -14.24 -17.53
C SER A 52 -4.79 -14.22 -16.30
N SER A 53 -4.21 -14.19 -15.10
CA SER A 53 -4.96 -14.08 -13.86
C SER A 53 -5.39 -12.65 -13.52
N ASP A 54 -4.89 -11.64 -14.24
CA ASP A 54 -5.33 -10.26 -14.05
C ASP A 54 -6.81 -10.15 -14.44
N GLY A 55 -7.57 -9.37 -13.65
CA GLY A 55 -8.99 -9.23 -13.88
C GLY A 55 -9.34 -8.34 -15.09
N VAL A 56 -10.61 -8.19 -15.34
CA VAL A 56 -11.14 -7.36 -16.45
C VAL A 56 -10.72 -5.89 -16.37
N TRP A 57 -10.29 -5.45 -15.20
CA TRP A 57 -9.83 -4.08 -14.98
C TRP A 57 -8.40 -3.82 -15.44
N ALA A 58 -7.63 -4.87 -15.73
CA ALA A 58 -6.21 -4.75 -16.05
C ALA A 58 -5.92 -3.78 -17.20
N PRO A 59 -6.62 -3.79 -18.36
CA PRO A 59 -6.34 -2.86 -19.45
C PRO A 59 -6.50 -1.39 -19.06
N TYR A 60 -7.32 -1.10 -18.04
CA TYR A 60 -7.65 0.26 -17.63
C TYR A 60 -6.79 0.75 -16.46
N TRP A 61 -6.35 -0.15 -15.57
CA TRP A 61 -5.76 0.24 -14.30
C TRP A 61 -4.31 -0.20 -14.12
N TYR A 62 -3.87 -1.27 -14.82
CA TYR A 62 -2.58 -1.92 -14.56
C TYR A 62 -1.50 -1.60 -15.57
N LYS A 63 -1.73 -0.64 -16.46
CA LYS A 63 -0.76 -0.30 -17.51
C LYS A 63 0.61 0.05 -16.95
N GLN A 64 0.66 0.87 -15.91
CA GLN A 64 1.92 1.26 -15.29
C GLN A 64 2.60 0.05 -14.63
N VAL A 65 1.84 -0.79 -13.94
CA VAL A 65 2.38 -2.00 -13.31
C VAL A 65 2.90 -2.98 -14.36
N GLU A 66 2.21 -3.13 -15.47
CA GLU A 66 2.63 -4.02 -16.57
C GLU A 66 3.96 -3.58 -17.20
N GLU A 67 4.29 -2.31 -17.16
CA GLU A 67 5.54 -1.76 -17.68
C GLU A 67 6.70 -1.89 -16.69
N THR A 68 6.43 -2.29 -15.45
CA THR A 68 7.44 -2.39 -14.39
C THR A 68 7.83 -3.84 -14.13
N THR A 69 9.02 -4.02 -13.53
CA THR A 69 9.51 -5.33 -13.07
C THR A 69 9.84 -5.33 -11.58
N THR A 70 9.79 -4.17 -10.94
CA THR A 70 10.07 -4.00 -9.51
C THR A 70 9.35 -2.77 -8.98
N PHE A 71 9.44 -2.53 -7.69
CA PHE A 71 8.88 -1.34 -7.07
C PHE A 71 9.54 -0.08 -7.61
N ILE A 72 8.71 0.91 -7.96
CA ILE A 72 9.18 2.21 -8.41
C ILE A 72 9.62 3.01 -7.18
N PRO A 73 10.79 3.69 -7.21
CA PRO A 73 11.24 4.50 -6.09
C PRO A 73 10.20 5.54 -5.67
N PHE A 74 10.13 5.80 -4.37
CA PHE A 74 9.20 6.78 -3.81
C PHE A 74 9.43 8.16 -4.43
N LYS A 75 8.32 8.79 -4.84
CA LYS A 75 8.34 10.15 -5.37
C LYS A 75 7.15 10.90 -4.78
N LYS A 76 7.45 11.94 -4.00
CA LYS A 76 6.41 12.79 -3.43
C LYS A 76 5.71 13.57 -4.54
N LYS A 77 4.39 13.60 -4.51
CA LYS A 77 3.56 14.36 -5.45
C LYS A 77 2.90 15.52 -4.73
N ASP A 78 2.99 16.72 -5.32
CA ASP A 78 2.21 17.85 -4.88
C ASP A 78 0.87 17.82 -5.59
N VAL A 79 -0.19 17.68 -4.81
CA VAL A 79 -1.56 17.69 -5.32
C VAL A 79 -2.29 18.89 -4.76
N GLN A 80 -2.86 19.70 -5.65
CA GLN A 80 -3.70 20.82 -5.25
C GLN A 80 -5.17 20.45 -5.40
N LEU A 81 -5.95 20.72 -4.36
CA LEU A 81 -7.37 20.40 -4.31
C LEU A 81 -8.18 21.68 -4.28
N ASN A 82 -9.35 21.70 -4.95
CA ASN A 82 -10.29 22.81 -4.79
C ASN A 82 -10.90 22.79 -3.38
N ASP A 83 -11.60 23.87 -3.02
CA ASP A 83 -12.13 24.05 -1.66
C ASP A 83 -13.10 22.93 -1.25
N ASN A 84 -13.91 22.44 -2.17
CA ASN A 84 -14.86 21.37 -1.90
C ASN A 84 -14.15 20.06 -1.58
N LEU A 85 -13.11 19.71 -2.34
CA LEU A 85 -12.30 18.51 -2.12
C LEU A 85 -11.40 18.65 -0.90
N LEU A 86 -10.96 19.86 -0.59
CA LEU A 86 -10.11 20.12 0.57
C LEU A 86 -10.81 19.79 1.88
N SER A 87 -12.11 20.09 1.99
CA SER A 87 -12.91 19.75 3.17
C SER A 87 -12.97 18.24 3.36
N ILE A 88 -13.22 17.49 2.30
CA ILE A 88 -13.24 16.02 2.32
C ILE A 88 -11.85 15.47 2.68
N TYR A 89 -10.81 16.03 2.09
CA TYR A 89 -9.44 15.66 2.36
C TYR A 89 -9.09 15.82 3.85
N ASN A 90 -9.44 16.95 4.45
CA ASN A 90 -9.15 17.21 5.85
C ASN A 90 -9.86 16.21 6.78
N ASN A 91 -11.09 15.82 6.46
CA ASN A 91 -11.81 14.80 7.21
C ASN A 91 -11.13 13.42 7.10
N CYS A 92 -10.67 13.06 5.91
CA CYS A 92 -9.95 11.81 5.69
C CYS A 92 -8.56 11.83 6.32
N LEU A 93 -7.92 13.00 6.37
CA LEU A 93 -6.57 13.15 6.93
C LEU A 93 -6.52 12.76 8.39
N ASP A 94 -7.54 13.11 9.18
CA ASP A 94 -7.59 12.75 10.60
C ASP A 94 -7.55 11.23 10.79
N VAL A 95 -8.33 10.49 9.99
CA VAL A 95 -8.33 9.02 10.00
C VAL A 95 -6.98 8.46 9.54
N TYR A 96 -6.43 9.03 8.47
CA TYR A 96 -5.13 8.62 7.95
C TYR A 96 -4.03 8.79 9.01
N LEU A 97 -3.99 9.93 9.70
CA LEU A 97 -2.97 10.19 10.71
C LEU A 97 -3.09 9.24 11.91
N GLU A 98 -4.31 8.90 12.31
CA GLU A 98 -4.53 7.91 13.36
C GLU A 98 -3.98 6.54 12.96
N MET A 99 -4.25 6.11 11.73
CA MET A 99 -3.73 4.85 11.20
C MET A 99 -2.22 4.90 11.02
N TYR A 100 -1.69 6.04 10.57
CA TYR A 100 -0.25 6.26 10.37
C TYR A 100 0.53 6.08 11.67
N ASP A 101 0.02 6.61 12.79
CA ASP A 101 0.65 6.46 14.09
C ASP A 101 0.71 5.00 14.56
N LYS A 102 -0.24 4.18 14.12
CA LYS A 102 -0.34 2.75 14.48
C LYS A 102 0.31 1.83 13.45
N ARG A 103 0.91 2.38 12.39
CA ARG A 103 1.46 1.58 11.30
C ARG A 103 2.69 0.78 11.70
N LEU A 104 2.94 -0.29 10.94
CA LEU A 104 4.19 -1.00 10.96
C LEU A 104 5.28 -0.08 10.41
N GLY A 105 6.16 0.43 11.27
CA GLY A 105 7.21 1.38 10.87
C GLY A 105 8.37 0.71 10.16
N PRO A 106 9.12 1.52 9.39
CA PRO A 106 10.34 1.01 8.74
C PRO A 106 11.41 0.58 9.72
#